data_fc19eb8d8d96496785e47387e7224a45
#
_entry.id   fc19eb8d8d96496785e47387e7224a45
#
_cell.length_a   1.000
_cell.length_b   1.000
_cell.length_c   1.000
_cell.angle_alpha   90.00
_cell.angle_beta   90.00
_cell.angle_gamma   90.00
#
_symmetry.space_group_name_H-M   'P 1'
#
loop_
_entity.id
_entity.type
_entity.pdbx_description
1 polymer ?
#
loop_
_entity_poly.entity_id
_entity_poly.type
_entity_poly.pdbx_seq_one_letter_code
_entity_poly.pdbx_strand_id
1 'polypeptide(L)'
;MLPKDIKEMGAYFDLQGYGEVSWPDSGEIDILEHWGRNQNYAQSAIHSRSSFGNTINLGGQPVPTMSSKFHTYSLDWDEEKLTFSVDGEEHYTYNPPVKNSKTWPFDRDYYLLLNFAIEKDIDPLFKRGTFFIDYVRVYDQSGKLAWSDEFNSR
;
A
#
# COMPACT_ATOMS: atom_id res chain seq x y z
N MET A 1 2.39 -0.99 -2.70
CA MET A 1 2.70 -0.44 -4.05
C MET A 1 4.07 0.21 -4.04
N LEU A 2 4.82 0.04 -5.11
CA LEU A 2 6.15 0.66 -5.30
C LEU A 2 6.18 1.44 -6.62
N PRO A 3 7.06 2.44 -6.76
CA PRO A 3 7.16 3.22 -8.00
C PRO A 3 7.57 2.35 -9.19
N LYS A 4 6.94 2.61 -10.34
CA LYS A 4 7.08 1.83 -11.57
C LYS A 4 8.50 1.89 -12.14
N ASP A 5 9.14 3.04 -12.07
CA ASP A 5 10.50 3.25 -12.54
C ASP A 5 11.33 4.05 -11.53
N ILE A 6 12.15 3.33 -10.76
CA ILE A 6 13.06 3.94 -9.79
C ILE A 6 14.08 4.88 -10.45
N LYS A 7 14.45 4.64 -11.74
CA LYS A 7 15.36 5.54 -12.46
C LYS A 7 14.71 6.88 -12.78
N GLU A 8 13.43 6.89 -13.16
CA GLU A 8 12.68 8.13 -13.34
C GLU A 8 12.55 8.88 -12.03
N MET A 9 12.25 8.17 -10.94
CA MET A 9 12.24 8.74 -9.59
C MET A 9 13.63 9.28 -9.20
N GLY A 10 14.70 8.55 -9.50
CA GLY A 10 16.07 8.99 -9.28
C GLY A 10 16.34 10.31 -9.97
N ALA A 11 16.01 10.47 -11.25
CA ALA A 11 16.18 11.71 -11.99
C ALA A 11 15.38 12.87 -11.38
N TYR A 12 14.14 12.63 -10.94
CA TYR A 12 13.32 13.64 -10.26
C TYR A 12 13.97 14.14 -8.97
N PHE A 13 14.48 13.24 -8.16
CA PHE A 13 15.13 13.60 -6.90
C PHE A 13 16.52 14.23 -7.12
N ASP A 14 17.25 13.81 -8.15
CA ASP A 14 18.51 14.44 -8.55
C ASP A 14 18.32 15.90 -8.94
N LEU A 15 17.27 16.22 -9.70
CA LEU A 15 16.90 17.59 -10.06
C LEU A 15 16.58 18.45 -8.81
N GLN A 16 16.15 17.82 -7.71
CA GLN A 16 15.92 18.47 -6.43
C GLN A 16 17.16 18.45 -5.51
N GLY A 17 18.29 17.89 -5.95
CA GLY A 17 19.53 17.82 -5.20
C GLY A 17 19.59 16.72 -4.13
N TYR A 18 18.74 15.67 -4.24
CA TYR A 18 18.75 14.56 -3.28
C TYR A 18 19.62 13.37 -3.71
N GLY A 19 20.16 13.39 -4.93
CA GLY A 19 21.00 12.32 -5.46
C GLY A 19 20.21 11.06 -5.84
N GLU A 20 20.93 9.94 -6.02
CA GLU A 20 20.34 8.67 -6.40
C GLU A 20 19.33 8.18 -5.34
N VAL A 21 18.12 7.82 -5.77
CA VAL A 21 17.01 7.50 -4.89
C VAL A 21 16.73 6.00 -4.89
N SER A 22 16.68 5.45 -3.69
CA SER A 22 16.25 4.08 -3.42
C SER A 22 15.15 4.09 -2.36
N TRP A 23 14.65 2.90 -1.99
CA TRP A 23 13.77 2.81 -0.83
C TRP A 23 14.49 3.30 0.45
N PRO A 24 13.86 4.09 1.34
CA PRO A 24 12.44 4.51 1.33
C PRO A 24 12.17 5.83 0.59
N ASP A 25 13.17 6.45 -0.01
CA ASP A 25 13.08 7.77 -0.63
C ASP A 25 12.14 7.76 -1.85
N SER A 26 12.07 6.62 -2.54
CA SER A 26 11.16 6.39 -3.66
C SER A 26 9.70 6.27 -3.26
N GLY A 27 9.41 6.12 -1.98
CA GLY A 27 8.06 5.92 -1.44
C GLY A 27 7.56 4.48 -1.55
N GLU A 28 6.64 4.13 -0.65
CA GLU A 28 5.89 2.88 -0.64
C GLU A 28 4.49 3.15 -0.07
N ILE A 29 3.49 2.54 -0.68
CA ILE A 29 2.09 2.62 -0.25
C ILE A 29 1.60 1.21 0.05
N ASP A 30 1.33 0.92 1.30
CA ASP A 30 0.80 -0.36 1.76
C ASP A 30 -0.71 -0.24 1.97
N ILE A 31 -1.47 -0.68 0.96
CA ILE A 31 -2.94 -0.64 1.00
C ILE A 31 -3.45 -1.59 2.09
N LEU A 32 -2.79 -2.73 2.23
CA LEU A 32 -3.10 -3.73 3.25
C LEU A 32 -1.82 -4.36 3.77
N GLU A 33 -1.64 -4.26 5.07
CA GLU A 33 -0.76 -5.12 5.84
C GLU A 33 -1.57 -5.95 6.83
N HIS A 34 -1.34 -7.25 6.85
CA HIS A 34 -2.03 -8.19 7.73
C HIS A 34 -1.05 -9.22 8.28
N TRP A 35 -1.05 -9.40 9.58
CA TRP A 35 -0.17 -10.36 10.27
C TRP A 35 -0.95 -11.43 10.99
N GLY A 36 -0.48 -12.67 10.88
CA GLY A 36 -1.06 -13.82 11.58
C GLY A 36 -1.11 -13.66 13.09
N ARG A 37 -0.21 -12.87 13.69
CA ARG A 37 -0.23 -12.52 15.12
C ARG A 37 -1.36 -11.55 15.51
N ASN A 38 -2.00 -10.89 14.54
CA ASN A 38 -3.13 -9.98 14.74
C ASN A 38 -4.18 -10.21 13.64
N GLN A 39 -4.75 -11.41 13.62
CA GLN A 39 -5.57 -11.94 12.53
C GLN A 39 -6.86 -11.15 12.21
N ASN A 40 -7.31 -10.30 13.12
CA ASN A 40 -8.57 -9.55 12.97
C ASN A 40 -8.32 -8.04 12.83
N TYR A 41 -7.20 -7.66 12.26
CA TYR A 41 -6.83 -6.26 12.12
C TYR A 41 -6.22 -5.99 10.74
N ALA A 42 -6.78 -5.02 10.02
CA ALA A 42 -6.23 -4.48 8.79
C ALA A 42 -5.46 -3.21 9.10
N GLN A 43 -4.25 -3.08 8.57
CA GLN A 43 -3.42 -1.89 8.66
C GLN A 43 -3.06 -1.40 7.27
N SER A 44 -2.96 -0.09 7.12
CA SER A 44 -2.33 0.55 5.97
C SER A 44 -1.16 1.41 6.43
N ALA A 45 -0.14 1.55 5.60
CA ALA A 45 1.06 2.30 5.94
C ALA A 45 1.61 3.07 4.75
N ILE A 46 2.36 4.11 5.07
CA ILE A 46 3.14 4.89 4.11
C ILE A 46 4.59 4.90 4.57
N HIS A 47 5.49 4.52 3.67
CA HIS A 47 6.92 4.68 3.86
C HIS A 47 7.46 5.74 2.91
N SER A 48 8.21 6.66 3.46
CA SER A 48 8.90 7.73 2.75
C SER A 48 10.14 8.13 3.54
N ARG A 49 10.96 9.00 2.99
CA ARG A 49 12.16 9.48 3.72
C ARG A 49 11.84 10.12 5.07
N SER A 50 10.66 10.69 5.22
CA SER A 50 10.24 11.32 6.49
C SER A 50 9.93 10.31 7.58
N SER A 51 9.49 9.09 7.21
CA SER A 51 9.19 8.01 8.14
C SER A 51 9.15 6.67 7.39
N PHE A 52 9.90 5.67 7.85
CA PHE A 52 10.01 4.35 7.21
C PHE A 52 10.40 3.26 8.22
N GLY A 53 10.30 1.99 7.81
CA GLY A 53 10.49 0.84 8.70
C GLY A 53 9.39 0.82 9.76
N ASN A 54 9.71 1.21 10.99
CA ASN A 54 8.70 1.48 12.01
C ASN A 54 8.05 2.85 11.75
N THR A 55 7.39 2.99 10.61
CA THR A 55 6.76 4.27 10.23
C THR A 55 5.69 4.70 11.22
N ILE A 56 5.59 6.00 11.44
CA ILE A 56 4.47 6.61 12.18
C ILE A 56 3.29 6.94 11.26
N ASN A 57 3.49 6.85 9.93
CA ASN A 57 2.47 7.13 8.93
C ASN A 57 1.68 5.84 8.66
N LEU A 58 0.87 5.44 9.62
CA LEU A 58 0.04 4.25 9.54
C LEU A 58 -1.28 4.43 10.26
N GLY A 59 -2.26 3.63 9.87
CA GLY A 59 -3.54 3.51 10.54
C GLY A 59 -4.18 2.18 10.23
N GLY A 60 -5.23 1.82 10.95
CA GLY A 60 -5.90 0.57 10.73
C GLY A 60 -7.16 0.41 11.57
N GLN A 61 -7.86 -0.70 11.35
CA GLN A 61 -9.11 -0.99 12.04
C GLN A 61 -9.28 -2.49 12.29
N PRO A 62 -10.08 -2.86 13.32
CA PRO A 62 -10.51 -4.24 13.50
C PRO A 62 -11.38 -4.72 12.34
N VAL A 63 -11.09 -5.90 11.81
CA VAL A 63 -11.89 -6.61 10.80
C VAL A 63 -12.07 -8.05 11.28
N PRO A 64 -13.08 -8.35 12.11
CA PRO A 64 -13.21 -9.64 12.79
C PRO A 64 -13.31 -10.86 11.87
N THR A 65 -13.68 -10.66 10.61
CA THR A 65 -13.83 -11.73 9.61
C THR A 65 -12.70 -11.76 8.57
N MET A 66 -11.63 -11.03 8.80
CA MET A 66 -10.53 -10.84 7.84
C MET A 66 -9.92 -12.15 7.32
N SER A 67 -9.80 -13.17 8.18
CA SER A 67 -9.26 -14.48 7.80
C SER A 67 -10.30 -15.49 7.31
N SER A 68 -11.59 -15.11 7.24
CA SER A 68 -12.69 -16.03 6.94
C SER A 68 -13.64 -15.57 5.83
N LYS A 69 -13.54 -14.32 5.39
CA LYS A 69 -14.34 -13.73 4.32
C LYS A 69 -13.48 -12.89 3.40
N PHE A 70 -13.97 -12.67 2.17
CA PHE A 70 -13.42 -11.64 1.30
C PHE A 70 -13.83 -10.25 1.81
N HIS A 71 -12.92 -9.31 1.70
CA HIS A 71 -13.09 -7.90 1.99
C HIS A 71 -12.50 -7.07 0.86
N THR A 72 -13.07 -5.90 0.62
CA THR A 72 -12.52 -4.94 -0.34
C THR A 72 -11.59 -3.98 0.38
N TYR A 73 -10.33 -3.98 -0.01
CA TYR A 73 -9.32 -3.04 0.47
C TYR A 73 -9.12 -1.97 -0.61
N SER A 74 -9.32 -0.72 -0.25
CA SER A 74 -9.33 0.37 -1.22
C SER A 74 -8.33 1.46 -0.86
N LEU A 75 -7.75 2.04 -1.90
CA LEU A 75 -6.97 3.27 -1.85
C LEU A 75 -7.66 4.30 -2.76
N ASP A 76 -8.07 5.41 -2.17
CA ASP A 76 -8.42 6.64 -2.90
C ASP A 76 -7.19 7.55 -2.89
N TRP A 77 -6.69 7.83 -4.09
CA TRP A 77 -5.41 8.53 -4.31
C TRP A 77 -5.62 9.72 -5.23
N ASP A 78 -5.44 10.89 -4.68
CA ASP A 78 -5.43 12.16 -5.42
C ASP A 78 -4.11 12.94 -5.16
N GLU A 79 -4.01 14.16 -5.66
CA GLU A 79 -2.83 15.03 -5.48
C GLU A 79 -2.69 15.54 -4.03
N GLU A 80 -3.77 15.45 -3.22
CA GLU A 80 -3.82 16.00 -1.88
C GLU A 80 -3.59 14.95 -0.81
N LYS A 81 -4.11 13.73 -1.01
CA LYS A 81 -4.15 12.72 0.04
C LYS A 81 -4.20 11.30 -0.50
N LEU A 82 -3.90 10.37 0.38
CA LEU A 82 -4.11 8.94 0.22
C LEU A 82 -5.08 8.51 1.31
N THR A 83 -6.26 7.99 0.93
CA THR A 83 -7.28 7.53 1.88
C THR A 83 -7.49 6.03 1.74
N PHE A 84 -7.40 5.32 2.85
CA PHE A 84 -7.48 3.87 2.91
C PHE A 84 -8.76 3.42 3.59
N SER A 85 -9.42 2.41 3.01
CA SER A 85 -10.65 1.86 3.55
C SER A 85 -10.73 0.34 3.42
N VAL A 86 -11.55 -0.27 4.29
CA VAL A 86 -11.97 -1.67 4.19
C VAL A 86 -13.48 -1.70 4.09
N ASP A 87 -14.01 -2.33 3.03
CA ASP A 87 -15.46 -2.41 2.75
C ASP A 87 -16.17 -1.04 2.73
N GLY A 88 -15.44 0.01 2.32
CA GLY A 88 -15.93 1.38 2.27
C GLY A 88 -15.82 2.17 3.58
N GLU A 89 -15.37 1.55 4.67
CA GLU A 89 -15.10 2.24 5.95
C GLU A 89 -13.66 2.77 5.97
N GLU A 90 -13.50 4.09 5.99
CA GLU A 90 -12.20 4.74 6.06
C GLU A 90 -11.54 4.51 7.42
N HIS A 91 -10.25 4.16 7.42
CA HIS A 91 -9.49 3.94 8.64
C HIS A 91 -8.17 4.72 8.72
N TYR A 92 -7.70 5.23 7.59
CA TYR A 92 -6.48 6.02 7.55
C TYR A 92 -6.49 7.00 6.39
N THR A 93 -6.04 8.23 6.65
CA THR A 93 -5.77 9.23 5.61
C THR A 93 -4.38 9.81 5.82
N TYR A 94 -3.54 9.70 4.80
CA TYR A 94 -2.24 10.36 4.76
C TYR A 94 -2.34 11.66 3.97
N ASN A 95 -2.22 12.79 4.66
CA ASN A 95 -2.21 14.14 4.09
C ASN A 95 -1.20 15.00 4.86
N PRO A 96 0.10 14.91 4.54
CA PRO A 96 1.10 15.70 5.26
C PRO A 96 0.93 17.19 4.98
N PRO A 97 1.12 18.05 6.00
CA PRO A 97 0.92 19.51 5.87
C PRO A 97 1.92 20.16 4.89
N VAL A 98 3.04 19.51 4.64
CA VAL A 98 4.04 19.93 3.65
C VAL A 98 4.32 18.76 2.73
N LYS A 99 4.06 18.95 1.44
CA LYS A 99 4.35 17.96 0.40
C LYS A 99 5.68 18.32 -0.27
N ASN A 100 6.63 17.43 -0.15
CA ASN A 100 7.95 17.51 -0.80
C ASN A 100 8.50 16.10 -1.00
N SER A 101 9.67 15.97 -1.58
CA SER A 101 10.28 14.67 -1.87
C SER A 101 10.48 13.74 -0.66
N LYS A 102 10.50 14.29 0.58
CA LYS A 102 10.63 13.48 1.79
C LYS A 102 9.31 12.98 2.34
N THR A 103 8.24 13.70 2.08
CA THR A 103 6.91 13.44 2.65
C THR A 103 5.92 12.95 1.59
N TRP A 104 6.09 13.34 0.33
CA TRP A 104 5.14 13.09 -0.76
C TRP A 104 5.86 12.67 -2.07
N PRO A 105 6.47 11.49 -2.14
CA PRO A 105 7.02 10.97 -3.40
C PRO A 105 5.97 10.27 -4.29
N PHE A 106 4.68 10.58 -4.11
CA PHE A 106 3.55 9.85 -4.67
C PHE A 106 2.92 10.54 -5.90
N ASP A 107 3.68 11.30 -6.65
CA ASP A 107 3.27 12.02 -7.87
C ASP A 107 3.73 11.30 -9.16
N ARG A 108 3.95 9.99 -9.11
CA ARG A 108 4.49 9.15 -10.18
C ARG A 108 3.66 7.88 -10.36
N ASP A 109 3.94 7.16 -11.43
CA ASP A 109 3.36 5.84 -11.66
C ASP A 109 3.86 4.83 -10.63
N TYR A 110 2.93 4.05 -10.09
CA TYR A 110 3.19 2.95 -9.16
C TYR A 110 2.67 1.64 -9.73
N TYR A 111 3.28 0.53 -9.37
CA TYR A 111 2.75 -0.79 -9.64
C TYR A 111 2.26 -1.47 -8.36
N LEU A 112 1.22 -2.30 -8.51
CA LEU A 112 0.68 -3.08 -7.41
C LEU A 112 1.53 -4.34 -7.19
N LEU A 113 1.79 -4.65 -5.92
CA LEU A 113 2.35 -5.92 -5.47
C LEU A 113 1.33 -6.63 -4.61
N LEU A 114 1.11 -7.91 -4.88
CA LEU A 114 0.34 -8.83 -4.05
C LEU A 114 1.32 -9.85 -3.48
N ASN A 115 1.45 -9.85 -2.17
CA ASN A 115 2.51 -10.56 -1.47
C ASN A 115 1.94 -11.37 -0.30
N PHE A 116 2.42 -12.59 -0.14
CA PHE A 116 2.15 -13.44 1.01
C PHE A 116 3.46 -14.05 1.49
N ALA A 117 3.96 -13.55 2.62
CA ALA A 117 5.28 -13.88 3.13
C ALA A 117 5.19 -14.63 4.47
N ILE A 118 6.25 -15.33 4.80
CA ILE A 118 6.45 -16.00 6.09
C ILE A 118 7.44 -15.15 6.92
N GLU A 119 7.01 -14.71 8.09
CA GLU A 119 7.88 -14.04 9.05
C GLU A 119 8.82 -15.06 9.74
N LYS A 120 9.96 -14.55 10.23
CA LYS A 120 10.97 -15.37 10.94
C LYS A 120 10.43 -16.05 12.21
N ASP A 121 9.43 -15.45 12.86
CA ASP A 121 8.84 -15.92 14.13
C ASP A 121 7.54 -16.72 13.90
N ILE A 122 7.39 -17.35 12.73
CA ILE A 122 6.25 -18.20 12.43
C ILE A 122 6.17 -19.40 13.38
N ASP A 123 4.96 -19.80 13.75
CA ASP A 123 4.73 -21.01 14.52
C ASP A 123 5.41 -22.22 13.85
N PRO A 124 6.32 -22.92 14.53
CA PRO A 124 7.01 -24.10 13.98
C PRO A 124 6.07 -25.21 13.49
N LEU A 125 4.82 -25.23 13.96
CA LEU A 125 3.79 -26.18 13.52
C LEU A 125 3.03 -25.70 12.29
N PHE A 126 3.21 -24.46 11.84
CA PHE A 126 2.60 -23.94 10.64
C PHE A 126 3.08 -24.73 9.42
N LYS A 127 2.12 -25.22 8.62
CA LYS A 127 2.44 -26.02 7.44
C LYS A 127 2.10 -25.32 6.12
N ARG A 128 1.01 -24.58 6.11
CA ARG A 128 0.58 -23.82 4.93
C ARG A 128 -0.44 -22.76 5.29
N GLY A 129 -0.47 -21.69 4.48
CA GLY A 129 -1.56 -20.72 4.39
C GLY A 129 -1.94 -20.50 2.93
N THR A 130 -3.08 -19.89 2.70
CA THR A 130 -3.54 -19.52 1.37
C THR A 130 -4.07 -18.10 1.41
N PHE A 131 -3.66 -17.32 0.44
CA PHE A 131 -4.16 -15.97 0.21
C PHE A 131 -4.97 -15.98 -1.08
N PHE A 132 -6.26 -15.69 -0.99
CA PHE A 132 -7.17 -15.64 -2.13
C PHE A 132 -7.38 -14.21 -2.55
N ILE A 133 -7.31 -13.96 -3.86
CA ILE A 133 -7.56 -12.68 -4.49
C ILE A 133 -8.66 -12.90 -5.51
N ASP A 134 -9.76 -12.15 -5.38
CA ASP A 134 -10.94 -12.28 -6.23
C ASP A 134 -10.83 -11.33 -7.43
N TYR A 135 -10.47 -10.08 -7.18
CA TYR A 135 -10.26 -9.10 -8.24
C TYR A 135 -9.28 -7.99 -7.84
N VAL A 136 -8.77 -7.30 -8.86
CA VAL A 136 -8.16 -5.98 -8.74
C VAL A 136 -8.82 -5.05 -9.74
N ARG A 137 -9.27 -3.88 -9.28
CA ARG A 137 -9.91 -2.86 -10.11
C ARG A 137 -9.28 -1.50 -9.88
N VAL A 138 -9.05 -0.77 -10.96
CA VAL A 138 -8.54 0.61 -10.93
C VAL A 138 -9.57 1.50 -11.62
N TYR A 139 -9.92 2.58 -10.94
CA TYR A 139 -10.85 3.58 -11.42
C TYR A 139 -10.12 4.90 -11.63
N ASP A 140 -10.54 5.68 -12.62
CA ASP A 140 -10.07 7.04 -12.77
C ASP A 140 -10.80 8.00 -11.80
N GLN A 141 -10.38 9.26 -11.76
CA GLN A 141 -10.95 10.28 -10.88
C GLN A 141 -12.44 10.59 -11.14
N SER A 142 -12.99 10.17 -12.28
CA SER A 142 -14.43 10.27 -12.58
C SER A 142 -15.24 9.08 -12.05
N GLY A 143 -14.56 8.08 -11.45
CA GLY A 143 -15.16 6.83 -10.99
C GLY A 143 -15.38 5.81 -12.12
N LYS A 144 -14.85 6.05 -13.32
CA LYS A 144 -14.93 5.12 -14.44
C LYS A 144 -13.84 4.05 -14.30
N LEU A 145 -14.21 2.78 -14.53
CA LEU A 145 -13.27 1.66 -14.54
C LEU A 145 -12.22 1.86 -15.64
N ALA A 146 -10.97 2.03 -15.25
CA ALA A 146 -9.82 2.20 -16.13
C ALA A 146 -9.14 0.86 -16.45
N TRP A 147 -9.06 -0.03 -15.46
CA TRP A 147 -8.45 -1.35 -15.62
C TRP A 147 -9.01 -2.33 -14.57
N SER A 148 -9.07 -3.63 -14.91
CA SER A 148 -9.36 -4.69 -13.95
C SER A 148 -8.70 -6.01 -14.33
N ASP A 149 -8.46 -6.85 -13.32
CA ASP A 149 -8.26 -8.30 -13.44
C ASP A 149 -9.22 -8.99 -12.46
N GLU A 150 -10.10 -9.81 -13.01
CA GLU A 150 -11.11 -10.56 -12.25
C GLU A 150 -10.65 -12.02 -12.00
N PHE A 151 -9.45 -12.38 -12.41
CA PHE A 151 -8.82 -13.72 -12.25
C PHE A 151 -9.70 -14.91 -12.69
N ASN A 152 -10.71 -14.67 -13.55
CA ASN A 152 -11.72 -15.67 -13.95
C ASN A 152 -11.23 -16.69 -14.98
N SER A 153 -10.04 -16.52 -15.54
CA SER A 153 -9.53 -17.31 -16.66
C SER A 153 -8.12 -17.84 -16.39
N ARG A 154 -7.99 -18.76 -15.44
CA ARG A 154 -6.76 -19.55 -15.28
C ARG A 154 -7.08 -20.99 -14.91
#